data_3de32c4b6a2f2f368cf4fb1d579f0d30
#
_entry.id   3de32c4b6a2f2f368cf4fb1d579f0d30
#
_cell.length_a   1.000
_cell.length_b   1.000
_cell.length_c   1.000
_cell.angle_alpha   90.00
_cell.angle_beta   90.00
_cell.angle_gamma   90.00
#
_symmetry.space_group_name_H-M   'P 1'
#
loop_
_entity.id
_entity.type
_entity.pdbx_description
1 polymer ?
#
loop_
_entity_poly.entity_id
_entity_poly.type
_entity_poly.pdbx_seq_one_letter_code
_entity_poly.pdbx_strand_id
1 'polypeptide(L)'
;MRHVAVYAGTRNVYACMAAAAKSLLHECRQIDRVYFLTEDDAFPEELPDVVRCINVKDSFTKAGSVNYENPWTYMTMARLALHRILPDEERVLYLDVDTIVMFACDEIFDADLDGNVIGGVREPKRCLDPFMYVNAGVLLMDLEKLRSGGFGDEMMGIANRRKLKCPDQDAINLICQGRTLELNPIYNASDWTQLPMNAKIYHYAGVRNYTEYKLFKNYMTMKWRDVHASEI
;
A
#
# COMPACT_ATOMS: atom_id res chain seq x y z
N MET A 1 4.28 -13.79 -13.30
CA MET A 1 3.75 -12.40 -13.27
C MET A 1 4.84 -11.51 -12.68
N ARG A 2 4.89 -10.19 -13.02
CA ARG A 2 5.86 -9.29 -12.38
C ARG A 2 5.44 -8.99 -10.93
N HIS A 3 6.40 -9.01 -10.02
CA HIS A 3 6.20 -8.63 -8.62
C HIS A 3 6.49 -7.15 -8.44
N VAL A 4 5.45 -6.35 -8.43
CA VAL A 4 5.52 -4.89 -8.37
C VAL A 4 4.89 -4.39 -7.07
N ALA A 5 5.66 -3.65 -6.27
CA ALA A 5 5.17 -3.03 -5.04
C ALA A 5 5.05 -1.51 -5.19
N VAL A 6 4.12 -0.89 -4.46
CA VAL A 6 3.87 0.54 -4.50
C VAL A 6 3.70 1.10 -3.10
N TYR A 7 4.38 2.19 -2.81
CA TYR A 7 4.23 3.00 -1.60
C TYR A 7 3.89 4.44 -2.00
N ALA A 8 3.11 5.15 -1.19
CA ALA A 8 2.76 6.55 -1.43
C ALA A 8 2.90 7.37 -0.16
N GLY A 9 3.48 8.57 -0.26
CA GLY A 9 3.63 9.43 0.92
C GLY A 9 4.08 10.84 0.60
N THR A 10 3.81 11.76 1.53
CA THR A 10 4.36 13.11 1.54
C THR A 10 5.79 13.11 2.07
N ARG A 11 6.53 14.19 1.86
CA ARG A 11 7.94 14.35 2.22
C ARG A 11 8.28 13.93 3.66
N ASN A 12 7.39 14.21 4.60
CA ASN A 12 7.59 13.91 6.03
C ASN A 12 7.62 12.41 6.35
N VAL A 13 7.19 11.53 5.43
CA VAL A 13 7.19 10.07 5.61
C VAL A 13 8.14 9.34 4.64
N TYR A 14 8.97 10.05 3.88
CA TYR A 14 9.90 9.39 2.93
C TYR A 14 10.89 8.43 3.61
N ALA A 15 11.37 8.76 4.80
CA ALA A 15 12.23 7.86 5.56
C ALA A 15 11.48 6.58 5.99
N CYS A 16 10.18 6.68 6.31
CA CYS A 16 9.33 5.55 6.61
C CYS A 16 9.07 4.69 5.35
N MET A 17 8.79 5.35 4.21
CA MET A 17 8.64 4.70 2.91
C MET A 17 9.89 3.88 2.55
N ALA A 18 11.08 4.47 2.74
CA ALA A 18 12.34 3.77 2.52
C ALA A 18 12.50 2.56 3.46
N ALA A 19 12.17 2.71 4.75
CA ALA A 19 12.24 1.63 5.73
C ALA A 19 11.31 0.46 5.36
N ALA A 20 10.06 0.76 5.01
CA ALA A 20 9.07 -0.24 4.58
C ALA A 20 9.55 -1.00 3.33
N ALA A 21 10.06 -0.28 2.31
CA ALA A 21 10.58 -0.91 1.10
C ALA A 21 11.86 -1.72 1.35
N LYS A 22 12.74 -1.27 2.24
CA LYS A 22 13.92 -2.06 2.65
C LYS A 22 13.50 -3.38 3.29
N SER A 23 12.46 -3.39 4.13
CA SER A 23 11.95 -4.63 4.72
C SER A 23 11.40 -5.58 3.66
N LEU A 24 10.65 -5.07 2.68
CA LEU A 24 10.15 -5.87 1.58
C LEU A 24 11.29 -6.50 0.77
N LEU A 25 12.26 -5.69 0.35
CA LEU A 25 13.39 -6.15 -0.46
C LEU A 25 14.36 -7.06 0.31
N HIS A 26 14.40 -6.95 1.64
CA HIS A 26 15.18 -7.84 2.50
C HIS A 26 14.57 -9.22 2.58
N GLU A 27 13.27 -9.31 2.78
CA GLU A 27 12.54 -10.56 3.00
C GLU A 27 12.12 -11.25 1.69
N CYS A 28 11.78 -10.49 0.64
CA CYS A 28 11.28 -10.99 -0.63
C CYS A 28 12.36 -10.88 -1.72
N ARG A 29 12.62 -12.00 -2.40
CA ARG A 29 13.72 -12.12 -3.37
C ARG A 29 13.32 -11.85 -4.82
N GLN A 30 12.02 -11.87 -5.11
CA GLN A 30 11.49 -11.83 -6.47
C GLN A 30 10.80 -10.50 -6.80
N ILE A 31 11.25 -9.40 -6.19
CA ILE A 31 10.66 -8.09 -6.46
C ILE A 31 11.29 -7.47 -7.72
N ASP A 32 10.48 -7.32 -8.77
CA ASP A 32 10.90 -6.73 -10.05
C ASP A 32 10.96 -5.20 -10.01
N ARG A 33 10.07 -4.56 -9.23
CA ARG A 33 9.96 -3.11 -9.16
C ARG A 33 9.29 -2.65 -7.86
N VAL A 34 9.80 -1.57 -7.30
CA VAL A 34 9.15 -0.79 -6.24
C VAL A 34 8.90 0.61 -6.76
N TYR A 35 7.68 1.10 -6.69
CA TYR A 35 7.33 2.48 -6.99
C TYR A 35 7.14 3.29 -5.72
N PHE A 36 7.82 4.42 -5.64
CA PHE A 36 7.57 5.46 -4.64
C PHE A 36 6.77 6.58 -5.30
N LEU A 37 5.51 6.73 -4.90
CA LEU A 37 4.67 7.85 -5.32
C LEU A 37 4.92 9.01 -4.35
N THR A 38 5.48 10.08 -4.87
CA THR A 38 6.01 11.23 -4.11
C THR A 38 5.31 12.52 -4.51
N GLU A 39 5.49 13.57 -3.71
CA GLU A 39 5.07 14.94 -4.05
C GLU A 39 6.23 15.80 -4.59
N ASP A 40 7.42 15.22 -4.68
CA ASP A 40 8.66 15.85 -5.12
C ASP A 40 9.29 15.06 -6.28
N ASP A 41 10.08 15.76 -7.10
CA ASP A 41 10.82 15.15 -8.22
C ASP A 41 12.07 14.38 -7.76
N ALA A 42 12.58 14.67 -6.57
CA ALA A 42 13.76 14.03 -6.02
C ALA A 42 13.48 13.37 -4.67
N PHE A 43 14.01 12.19 -4.47
CA PHE A 43 14.02 11.50 -3.18
C PHE A 43 15.28 11.90 -2.41
N PRO A 44 15.23 12.03 -1.06
CA PRO A 44 16.34 12.58 -0.27
C PRO A 44 17.58 11.65 -0.14
N GLU A 45 17.47 10.39 -0.57
CA GLU A 45 18.58 9.42 -0.58
C GLU A 45 18.71 8.76 -1.95
N GLU A 46 19.90 8.25 -2.27
CA GLU A 46 20.14 7.47 -3.48
C GLU A 46 19.41 6.13 -3.38
N LEU A 47 18.62 5.81 -4.40
CA LEU A 47 17.77 4.63 -4.44
C LEU A 47 18.40 3.56 -5.35
N PRO A 48 18.22 2.27 -5.04
CA PRO A 48 18.65 1.19 -5.93
C PRO A 48 17.79 1.14 -7.21
N ASP A 49 18.32 0.57 -8.28
CA ASP A 49 17.67 0.51 -9.61
C ASP A 49 16.28 -0.14 -9.60
N VAL A 50 16.01 -1.02 -8.62
CA VAL A 50 14.71 -1.64 -8.44
C VAL A 50 13.65 -0.64 -7.96
N VAL A 51 14.04 0.46 -7.32
CA VAL A 51 13.14 1.50 -6.80
C VAL A 51 13.04 2.67 -7.79
N ARG A 52 11.84 3.08 -8.10
CA ARG A 52 11.55 4.22 -9.00
C ARG A 52 10.60 5.21 -8.33
N CYS A 53 10.98 6.49 -8.28
CA CYS A 53 10.11 7.57 -7.83
C CYS A 53 9.26 8.12 -8.98
N ILE A 54 8.01 8.43 -8.66
CA ILE A 54 7.09 9.14 -9.55
C ILE A 54 6.47 10.27 -8.75
N ASN A 55 6.69 11.52 -9.19
CA ASN A 55 5.98 12.66 -8.64
C ASN A 55 4.52 12.62 -9.12
N VAL A 56 3.61 12.47 -8.18
CA VAL A 56 2.16 12.36 -8.46
C VAL A 56 1.36 13.52 -7.89
N LYS A 57 2.06 14.57 -7.45
CA LYS A 57 1.40 15.79 -6.94
C LYS A 57 0.40 16.31 -7.98
N ASP A 58 -0.82 16.61 -7.52
CA ASP A 58 -1.91 17.12 -8.35
C ASP A 58 -2.44 16.18 -9.46
N SER A 59 -1.97 14.92 -9.55
CA SER A 59 -2.37 13.99 -10.60
C SER A 59 -3.70 13.26 -10.34
N PHE A 60 -4.14 13.15 -9.08
CA PHE A 60 -5.32 12.38 -8.69
C PHE A 60 -6.33 13.16 -7.82
N THR A 61 -5.88 14.21 -7.18
CA THR A 61 -6.71 15.13 -6.38
C THR A 61 -6.11 16.52 -6.43
N LYS A 62 -6.91 17.56 -6.14
CA LYS A 62 -6.46 18.95 -6.14
C LYS A 62 -6.66 19.58 -4.76
N ALA A 63 -5.82 20.54 -4.41
CA ALA A 63 -6.02 21.36 -3.23
C ALA A 63 -7.44 21.95 -3.21
N GLY A 64 -8.12 21.84 -2.06
CA GLY A 64 -9.52 22.25 -1.92
C GLY A 64 -10.56 21.18 -2.29
N SER A 65 -10.16 20.01 -2.81
CA SER A 65 -11.08 18.86 -2.94
C SER A 65 -11.57 18.38 -1.58
N VAL A 66 -12.79 17.80 -1.56
CA VAL A 66 -13.55 17.48 -0.32
C VAL A 66 -12.75 16.68 0.72
N ASN A 67 -11.85 15.78 0.29
CA ASN A 67 -11.04 14.94 1.16
C ASN A 67 -9.53 15.24 1.06
N TYR A 68 -9.14 16.37 0.47
CA TYR A 68 -7.73 16.74 0.36
C TYR A 68 -7.10 16.90 1.75
N GLU A 69 -7.78 17.62 2.63
CA GLU A 69 -7.43 17.71 4.04
C GLU A 69 -8.12 16.57 4.80
N ASN A 70 -7.35 15.55 5.12
CA ASN A 70 -7.79 14.41 5.90
C ASN A 70 -6.71 14.06 6.96
N PRO A 71 -7.04 13.27 8.00
CA PRO A 71 -6.11 13.00 9.11
C PRO A 71 -4.80 12.30 8.73
N TRP A 72 -4.76 11.65 7.56
CA TRP A 72 -3.59 10.88 7.11
C TRP A 72 -2.74 11.60 6.07
N THR A 73 -3.27 12.33 5.18
CA THR A 73 -2.78 13.18 4.10
C THR A 73 -3.49 12.87 2.78
N TYR A 74 -3.47 13.82 1.83
CA TYR A 74 -4.05 13.59 0.51
C TYR A 74 -3.39 12.43 -0.26
N MET A 75 -2.10 12.13 0.04
CA MET A 75 -1.35 11.07 -0.63
C MET A 75 -1.94 9.67 -0.40
N THR A 76 -2.74 9.46 0.64
CA THR A 76 -3.44 8.17 0.81
C THR A 76 -4.38 7.87 -0.36
N MET A 77 -4.92 8.90 -1.01
CA MET A 77 -5.79 8.74 -2.18
C MET A 77 -5.04 8.36 -3.46
N ALA A 78 -3.71 8.43 -3.49
CA ALA A 78 -2.92 8.04 -4.68
C ALA A 78 -3.17 6.57 -5.07
N ARG A 79 -3.44 5.69 -4.07
CA ARG A 79 -3.77 4.27 -4.33
C ARG A 79 -5.03 4.09 -5.19
N LEU A 80 -5.96 5.04 -5.18
CA LEU A 80 -7.16 5.00 -6.01
C LEU A 80 -6.86 5.24 -7.50
N ALA A 81 -5.73 5.92 -7.78
CA ALA A 81 -5.33 6.34 -9.12
C ALA A 81 -4.24 5.45 -9.76
N LEU A 82 -3.82 4.35 -9.10
CA LEU A 82 -2.73 3.50 -9.58
C LEU A 82 -2.96 2.99 -11.00
N HIS A 83 -4.20 2.69 -11.35
CA HIS A 83 -4.60 2.27 -12.70
C HIS A 83 -4.26 3.30 -13.79
N ARG A 84 -4.13 4.60 -13.45
CA ARG A 84 -3.71 5.69 -14.35
C ARG A 84 -2.24 6.04 -14.20
N ILE A 85 -1.73 6.04 -12.95
CA ILE A 85 -0.33 6.40 -12.63
C ILE A 85 0.63 5.36 -13.21
N LEU A 86 0.22 4.09 -13.22
CA LEU A 86 1.02 2.95 -13.66
C LEU A 86 0.31 2.23 -14.83
N PRO A 87 0.20 2.88 -16.01
CA PRO A 87 -0.60 2.34 -17.12
C PRO A 87 -0.05 1.02 -17.70
N ASP A 88 1.25 0.79 -17.57
CA ASP A 88 1.94 -0.39 -18.10
C ASP A 88 1.98 -1.57 -17.12
N GLU A 89 1.57 -1.38 -15.86
CA GLU A 89 1.52 -2.45 -14.87
C GLU A 89 0.12 -3.10 -14.88
N GLU A 90 0.10 -4.44 -14.87
CA GLU A 90 -1.13 -5.23 -14.83
C GLU A 90 -1.61 -5.41 -13.40
N ARG A 91 -0.66 -5.64 -12.47
CA ARG A 91 -0.96 -5.92 -11.06
C ARG A 91 0.10 -5.31 -10.16
N VAL A 92 -0.32 -4.84 -8.99
CA VAL A 92 0.58 -4.32 -7.97
C VAL A 92 0.16 -4.74 -6.55
N LEU A 93 1.12 -4.83 -5.65
CA LEU A 93 0.91 -4.86 -4.22
C LEU A 93 1.11 -3.44 -3.67
N TYR A 94 0.03 -2.80 -3.26
CA TYR A 94 0.11 -1.53 -2.54
C TYR A 94 0.35 -1.77 -1.06
N LEU A 95 1.25 -1.00 -0.47
CA LEU A 95 1.65 -1.08 0.94
C LEU A 95 1.69 0.32 1.55
N ASP A 96 1.11 0.50 2.73
CA ASP A 96 1.26 1.74 3.51
C ASP A 96 2.71 1.88 4.04
N VAL A 97 3.13 3.11 4.24
CA VAL A 97 4.50 3.44 4.69
C VAL A 97 4.80 3.03 6.13
N ASP A 98 3.77 2.69 6.90
CA ASP A 98 3.84 2.16 8.26
C ASP A 98 3.69 0.63 8.30
N THR A 99 4.06 -0.06 7.21
CA THR A 99 4.15 -1.51 7.14
C THR A 99 5.61 -1.99 7.25
N ILE A 100 5.81 -3.18 7.81
CA ILE A 100 7.10 -3.89 7.80
C ILE A 100 6.83 -5.33 7.36
N VAL A 101 7.57 -5.79 6.36
CA VAL A 101 7.61 -7.20 5.96
C VAL A 101 8.54 -7.91 6.94
N MET A 102 8.00 -8.95 7.60
CA MET A 102 8.68 -9.69 8.67
C MET A 102 9.20 -11.05 8.19
N PHE A 103 8.59 -11.60 7.15
CA PHE A 103 8.94 -12.88 6.54
C PHE A 103 8.61 -12.84 5.04
N ALA A 104 9.31 -13.66 4.26
CA ALA A 104 9.10 -13.78 2.83
C ALA A 104 7.61 -13.96 2.49
N CYS A 105 7.13 -13.15 1.55
CA CYS A 105 5.73 -13.14 1.14
C CYS A 105 5.57 -13.02 -0.39
N ASP A 106 6.56 -13.48 -1.16
CA ASP A 106 6.55 -13.42 -2.64
C ASP A 106 5.26 -14.01 -3.23
N GLU A 107 4.69 -15.04 -2.60
CA GLU A 107 3.47 -15.69 -3.05
C GLU A 107 2.22 -14.79 -3.07
N ILE A 108 2.21 -13.66 -2.33
CA ILE A 108 1.07 -12.73 -2.38
C ILE A 108 0.91 -12.10 -3.76
N PHE A 109 2.04 -11.86 -4.47
CA PHE A 109 2.01 -11.26 -5.80
C PHE A 109 1.36 -12.18 -6.84
N ASP A 110 1.48 -13.48 -6.65
CA ASP A 110 0.94 -14.52 -7.54
C ASP A 110 -0.43 -15.05 -7.08
N ALA A 111 -0.99 -14.51 -6.00
CA ALA A 111 -2.30 -14.94 -5.49
C ALA A 111 -3.37 -14.81 -6.56
N ASP A 112 -4.14 -15.87 -6.78
CA ASP A 112 -5.29 -15.83 -7.69
C ASP A 112 -6.39 -14.97 -7.07
N LEU A 113 -6.74 -13.89 -7.74
CA LEU A 113 -7.83 -13.00 -7.32
C LEU A 113 -9.23 -13.60 -7.61
N ASP A 114 -9.32 -14.79 -8.21
CA ASP A 114 -10.61 -15.49 -8.49
C ASP A 114 -11.65 -14.56 -9.16
N GLY A 115 -11.20 -13.84 -10.19
CA GLY A 115 -12.04 -12.87 -10.90
C GLY A 115 -12.25 -11.53 -10.21
N ASN A 116 -11.86 -11.37 -8.93
CA ASN A 116 -11.96 -10.10 -8.20
C ASN A 116 -11.00 -9.05 -8.75
N VAL A 117 -11.25 -7.78 -8.44
CA VAL A 117 -10.44 -6.63 -8.87
C VAL A 117 -9.38 -6.27 -7.84
N ILE A 118 -9.59 -6.60 -6.58
CA ILE A 118 -8.64 -6.40 -5.49
C ILE A 118 -8.63 -7.61 -4.53
N GLY A 119 -7.52 -7.76 -3.83
CA GLY A 119 -7.41 -8.61 -2.64
C GLY A 119 -6.98 -7.75 -1.44
N GLY A 120 -7.57 -7.99 -0.26
CA GLY A 120 -7.23 -7.29 0.96
C GLY A 120 -7.66 -8.05 2.20
N VAL A 121 -7.08 -7.69 3.35
CA VAL A 121 -7.43 -8.26 4.64
C VAL A 121 -8.60 -7.48 5.25
N ARG A 122 -9.58 -8.19 5.80
CA ARG A 122 -10.75 -7.60 6.45
C ARG A 122 -10.33 -6.63 7.56
N GLU A 123 -10.95 -5.45 7.59
CA GLU A 123 -10.76 -4.47 8.66
C GLU A 123 -11.28 -5.03 10.00
N PRO A 124 -10.44 -5.23 11.02
CA PRO A 124 -10.84 -5.90 12.26
C PRO A 124 -11.99 -5.22 12.99
N LYS A 125 -12.06 -3.88 12.94
CA LYS A 125 -13.12 -3.09 13.57
C LYS A 125 -14.47 -3.25 12.89
N ARG A 126 -14.51 -3.88 11.72
CA ARG A 126 -15.71 -4.11 10.89
C ARG A 126 -15.91 -5.59 10.55
N CYS A 127 -15.33 -6.47 11.34
CA CYS A 127 -15.41 -7.92 11.12
C CYS A 127 -16.84 -8.49 11.21
N LEU A 128 -17.76 -7.78 11.87
CA LEU A 128 -19.17 -8.15 11.98
C LEU A 128 -20.05 -7.51 10.90
N ASP A 129 -19.51 -6.67 10.04
CA ASP A 129 -20.26 -6.09 8.94
C ASP A 129 -20.69 -7.21 7.97
N PRO A 130 -21.94 -7.18 7.48
CA PRO A 130 -22.44 -8.21 6.55
C PRO A 130 -21.72 -8.21 5.19
N PHE A 131 -21.09 -7.08 4.87
CA PHE A 131 -20.30 -6.92 3.66
C PHE A 131 -18.80 -6.97 3.98
N MET A 132 -18.04 -7.51 3.03
CA MET A 132 -16.59 -7.48 3.11
C MET A 132 -16.12 -6.01 3.09
N TYR A 133 -15.40 -5.62 4.13
CA TYR A 133 -14.74 -4.32 4.23
C TYR A 133 -13.28 -4.54 4.57
N VAL A 134 -12.38 -4.23 3.63
CA VAL A 134 -10.95 -4.46 3.78
C VAL A 134 -10.23 -3.21 4.30
N ASN A 135 -9.16 -3.44 5.06
CA ASN A 135 -8.19 -2.40 5.38
C ASN A 135 -7.37 -2.07 4.13
N ALA A 136 -7.17 -0.78 3.87
CA ALA A 136 -6.51 -0.31 2.64
C ALA A 136 -4.98 -0.25 2.73
N GLY A 137 -4.37 -0.61 3.85
CA GLY A 137 -2.92 -0.51 4.04
C GLY A 137 -2.10 -1.59 3.34
N VAL A 138 -2.71 -2.72 3.00
CA VAL A 138 -2.11 -3.78 2.17
C VAL A 138 -3.18 -4.27 1.18
N LEU A 139 -2.95 -4.02 -0.12
CA LEU A 139 -3.89 -4.35 -1.18
C LEU A 139 -3.17 -4.97 -2.39
N LEU A 140 -3.57 -6.16 -2.78
CA LEU A 140 -3.24 -6.69 -4.09
C LEU A 140 -4.26 -6.15 -5.11
N MET A 141 -3.83 -5.43 -6.13
CA MET A 141 -4.70 -4.71 -7.05
C MET A 141 -4.47 -5.14 -8.50
N ASP A 142 -5.51 -5.60 -9.17
CA ASP A 142 -5.52 -5.86 -10.61
C ASP A 142 -5.79 -4.54 -11.34
N LEU A 143 -4.72 -3.88 -11.77
CA LEU A 143 -4.84 -2.56 -12.42
C LEU A 143 -5.48 -2.63 -13.80
N GLU A 144 -5.35 -3.75 -14.50
CA GLU A 144 -5.99 -3.95 -15.79
C GLU A 144 -7.52 -4.01 -15.63
N LYS A 145 -8.03 -4.80 -14.67
CA LYS A 145 -9.46 -4.84 -14.37
C LYS A 145 -9.98 -3.52 -13.80
N LEU A 146 -9.18 -2.82 -12.98
CA LEU A 146 -9.56 -1.50 -12.47
C LEU A 146 -9.70 -0.47 -13.61
N ARG A 147 -8.87 -0.57 -14.67
CA ARG A 147 -8.97 0.27 -15.88
C ARG A 147 -10.18 -0.13 -16.72
N SER A 148 -10.22 -1.38 -17.16
CA SER A 148 -11.22 -1.88 -18.13
C SER A 148 -12.64 -1.83 -17.58
N GLY A 149 -12.82 -2.06 -16.27
CA GLY A 149 -14.10 -1.98 -15.59
C GLY A 149 -14.51 -0.58 -15.14
N GLY A 150 -13.64 0.42 -15.26
CA GLY A 150 -13.89 1.78 -14.82
C GLY A 150 -13.87 1.99 -13.29
N PHE A 151 -13.57 0.95 -12.51
CA PHE A 151 -13.63 0.99 -11.05
C PHE A 151 -12.66 1.99 -10.43
N GLY A 152 -11.45 2.13 -11.01
CA GLY A 152 -10.47 3.11 -10.55
C GLY A 152 -10.98 4.53 -10.67
N ASP A 153 -11.61 4.87 -11.79
CA ASP A 153 -12.19 6.19 -12.03
C ASP A 153 -13.39 6.47 -11.12
N GLU A 154 -14.21 5.46 -10.83
CA GLU A 154 -15.32 5.57 -9.90
C GLU A 154 -14.83 5.81 -8.47
N MET A 155 -13.80 5.08 -8.00
CA MET A 155 -13.18 5.30 -6.68
C MET A 155 -12.66 6.73 -6.55
N MET A 156 -11.88 7.21 -7.52
CA MET A 156 -11.39 8.59 -7.55
C MET A 156 -12.55 9.60 -7.58
N GLY A 157 -13.57 9.31 -8.38
CA GLY A 157 -14.76 10.16 -8.51
C GLY A 157 -15.51 10.33 -7.18
N ILE A 158 -15.72 9.24 -6.44
CA ILE A 158 -16.36 9.29 -5.11
C ILE A 158 -15.47 10.05 -4.13
N ALA A 159 -14.18 9.70 -4.02
CA ALA A 159 -13.26 10.33 -3.08
C ALA A 159 -13.09 11.84 -3.32
N ASN A 160 -13.20 12.32 -4.56
CA ASN A 160 -13.10 13.75 -4.87
C ASN A 160 -14.40 14.54 -4.71
N ARG A 161 -15.57 13.87 -4.62
CA ARG A 161 -16.88 14.55 -4.57
C ARG A 161 -17.65 14.34 -3.28
N ARG A 162 -17.41 13.26 -2.55
CA ARG A 162 -18.16 12.89 -1.35
C ARG A 162 -17.26 12.94 -0.12
N LYS A 163 -17.70 13.61 0.97
CA LYS A 163 -16.99 13.54 2.25
C LYS A 163 -17.08 12.12 2.80
N LEU A 164 -15.92 11.52 3.04
CA LEU A 164 -15.76 10.16 3.56
C LEU A 164 -14.97 10.22 4.87
N LYS A 165 -15.15 9.23 5.73
CA LYS A 165 -14.44 9.15 7.00
C LYS A 165 -12.99 8.70 6.80
N CYS A 166 -12.81 7.66 5.98
CA CYS A 166 -11.53 7.13 5.52
C CYS A 166 -11.55 7.19 3.99
N PRO A 167 -11.12 8.32 3.37
CA PRO A 167 -11.46 8.64 1.98
C PRO A 167 -11.07 7.57 0.97
N ASP A 168 -9.88 7.03 1.08
CA ASP A 168 -9.36 5.97 0.22
C ASP A 168 -10.00 4.62 0.54
N GLN A 169 -9.99 4.22 1.81
CA GLN A 169 -10.51 2.94 2.25
C GLN A 169 -12.02 2.83 2.01
N ASP A 170 -12.79 3.88 2.32
CA ASP A 170 -14.24 3.91 2.07
C ASP A 170 -14.55 3.85 0.56
N ALA A 171 -13.80 4.59 -0.28
CA ALA A 171 -14.00 4.58 -1.72
C ALA A 171 -13.74 3.19 -2.32
N ILE A 172 -12.64 2.54 -1.92
CA ILE A 172 -12.32 1.17 -2.34
C ILE A 172 -13.45 0.21 -1.96
N ASN A 173 -13.85 0.21 -0.70
CA ASN A 173 -14.85 -0.73 -0.20
C ASN A 173 -16.25 -0.48 -0.76
N LEU A 174 -16.60 0.75 -1.11
CA LEU A 174 -17.87 1.07 -1.77
C LEU A 174 -17.91 0.59 -3.22
N ILE A 175 -16.83 0.81 -3.97
CA ILE A 175 -16.81 0.52 -5.41
C ILE A 175 -16.46 -0.95 -5.69
N CYS A 176 -15.54 -1.54 -4.91
CA CYS A 176 -15.11 -2.93 -5.10
C CYS A 176 -15.98 -3.93 -4.32
N GLN A 177 -17.10 -3.51 -3.74
CA GLN A 177 -18.01 -4.41 -3.03
C GLN A 177 -18.45 -5.59 -3.93
N GLY A 178 -18.30 -6.83 -3.43
CA GLY A 178 -18.58 -8.05 -4.18
C GLY A 178 -17.54 -8.40 -5.24
N ARG A 179 -16.42 -7.68 -5.29
CA ARG A 179 -15.27 -7.89 -6.18
C ARG A 179 -13.95 -7.84 -5.43
N THR A 180 -13.97 -8.18 -4.17
CA THR A 180 -12.82 -8.19 -3.27
C THR A 180 -12.56 -9.58 -2.77
N LEU A 181 -11.35 -10.10 -3.00
CA LEU A 181 -10.87 -11.33 -2.40
C LEU A 181 -10.41 -11.07 -0.96
N GLU A 182 -10.88 -11.86 0.00
CA GLU A 182 -10.37 -11.83 1.36
C GLU A 182 -9.01 -12.54 1.43
N LEU A 183 -7.96 -11.78 1.71
CA LEU A 183 -6.62 -12.31 1.92
C LEU A 183 -6.44 -12.83 3.35
N ASN A 184 -5.49 -13.75 3.53
CA ASN A 184 -5.13 -14.25 4.85
C ASN A 184 -4.65 -13.10 5.76
N PRO A 185 -5.11 -12.99 7.01
CA PRO A 185 -4.71 -11.94 7.96
C PRO A 185 -3.20 -11.82 8.20
N ILE A 186 -2.39 -12.84 7.88
CA ILE A 186 -0.93 -12.76 7.98
C ILE A 186 -0.32 -11.66 7.11
N TYR A 187 -1.00 -11.23 6.05
CA TYR A 187 -0.53 -10.20 5.12
C TYR A 187 -0.89 -8.76 5.52
N ASN A 188 -1.66 -8.57 6.58
CA ASN A 188 -1.95 -7.24 7.13
C ASN A 188 -2.24 -7.34 8.64
N ALA A 189 -1.29 -7.93 9.36
CA ALA A 189 -1.39 -8.10 10.79
C ALA A 189 -1.12 -6.78 11.52
N SER A 190 -1.87 -6.50 12.59
CA SER A 190 -1.75 -5.26 13.36
C SER A 190 -2.10 -5.52 14.84
N ASP A 191 -1.88 -4.54 15.72
CA ASP A 191 -2.30 -4.62 17.13
C ASP A 191 -3.82 -4.80 17.32
N TRP A 192 -4.61 -4.51 16.29
CA TRP A 192 -6.06 -4.71 16.29
C TRP A 192 -6.49 -6.12 15.89
N THR A 193 -5.57 -6.92 15.37
CA THR A 193 -5.77 -8.33 15.10
C THR A 193 -5.10 -9.14 16.21
N GLN A 194 -5.64 -10.33 16.53
CA GLN A 194 -4.81 -11.31 17.23
C GLN A 194 -3.64 -11.62 16.28
N LEU A 195 -2.43 -11.18 16.64
CA LEU A 195 -1.23 -11.37 15.84
C LEU A 195 -1.08 -12.88 15.55
N PRO A 196 -1.25 -13.32 14.31
CA PRO A 196 -0.90 -14.69 13.96
C PRO A 196 0.61 -14.85 14.19
N MET A 197 1.03 -15.96 14.81
CA MET A 197 2.46 -16.22 15.10
C MET A 197 3.35 -16.20 13.85
N ASN A 198 2.76 -16.28 12.67
CA ASN A 198 3.40 -16.26 11.35
C ASN A 198 3.04 -15.05 10.50
N ALA A 199 2.73 -13.90 11.12
CA ALA A 199 2.46 -12.65 10.41
C ALA A 199 3.61 -12.32 9.44
N LYS A 200 3.30 -12.18 8.15
CA LYS A 200 4.29 -11.88 7.12
C LYS A 200 4.46 -10.38 6.90
N ILE A 201 3.37 -9.63 6.97
CA ILE A 201 3.38 -8.16 6.89
C ILE A 201 2.71 -7.62 8.14
N TYR A 202 3.46 -6.84 8.92
CA TYR A 202 2.95 -6.12 10.08
C TYR A 202 2.67 -4.67 9.70
N HIS A 203 1.46 -4.21 10.00
CA HIS A 203 0.98 -2.87 9.72
C HIS A 203 0.72 -2.12 11.04
N TYR A 204 1.48 -1.08 11.30
CA TYR A 204 1.33 -0.22 12.49
C TYR A 204 0.10 0.70 12.40
N ALA A 205 -1.00 0.19 11.87
CA ALA A 205 -2.23 0.93 11.58
C ALA A 205 -2.73 1.73 12.78
N GLY A 206 -2.69 3.07 12.71
CA GLY A 206 -3.14 3.97 13.76
C GLY A 206 -2.18 4.10 14.95
N VAL A 207 -0.98 3.54 14.89
CA VAL A 207 0.07 3.70 15.89
C VAL A 207 0.87 4.97 15.60
N ARG A 208 0.78 5.99 16.48
CA ARG A 208 1.42 7.30 16.22
C ARG A 208 2.95 7.27 16.20
N ASN A 209 3.56 6.45 17.07
CA ASN A 209 5.02 6.41 17.28
C ASN A 209 5.64 5.13 16.71
N TYR A 210 5.11 4.62 15.59
CA TYR A 210 5.58 3.37 15.01
C TYR A 210 7.07 3.41 14.62
N THR A 211 7.63 4.57 14.31
CA THR A 211 9.04 4.75 14.03
C THR A 211 9.95 4.50 15.24
N GLU A 212 9.41 4.46 16.46
CA GLU A 212 10.17 4.16 17.68
C GLU A 212 10.31 2.66 17.96
N TYR A 213 9.50 1.83 17.32
CA TYR A 213 9.60 0.38 17.48
C TYR A 213 10.93 -0.15 16.91
N LYS A 214 11.59 -1.05 17.66
CA LYS A 214 12.91 -1.57 17.32
C LYS A 214 12.99 -2.10 15.89
N LEU A 215 11.99 -2.87 15.48
CA LEU A 215 11.94 -3.45 14.14
C LEU A 215 11.92 -2.37 13.06
N PHE A 216 11.07 -1.35 13.21
CA PHE A 216 10.98 -0.23 12.26
C PHE A 216 12.27 0.58 12.21
N LYS A 217 12.85 0.90 13.39
CA LYS A 217 14.13 1.61 13.51
C LYS A 217 15.27 0.90 12.80
N ASN A 218 15.32 -0.43 12.88
CA ASN A 218 16.35 -1.22 12.21
C ASN A 218 16.36 -0.93 10.69
N TYR A 219 15.20 -0.95 10.04
CA TYR A 219 15.12 -0.65 8.61
C TYR A 219 15.30 0.84 8.29
N MET A 220 14.91 1.76 9.16
CA MET A 220 15.21 3.20 8.99
C MET A 220 16.72 3.48 8.96
N THR A 221 17.51 2.76 9.76
CA THR A 221 18.96 2.93 9.85
C THR A 221 19.74 2.07 8.87
N MET A 222 19.12 1.04 8.31
CA MET A 222 19.72 0.16 7.30
C MET A 222 20.06 0.96 6.03
N LYS A 223 21.24 0.72 5.46
CA LYS A 223 21.60 1.29 4.16
C LYS A 223 21.06 0.41 3.03
N TRP A 224 20.73 1.00 1.90
CA TRP A 224 20.24 0.25 0.74
C TRP A 224 21.17 -0.88 0.28
N ARG A 225 22.49 -0.63 0.31
CA ARG A 225 23.51 -1.63 -0.04
C ARG A 225 23.52 -2.87 0.87
N ASP A 226 22.96 -2.76 2.08
CA ASP A 226 22.98 -3.81 3.09
C ASP A 226 21.68 -4.63 3.08
N VAL A 227 20.69 -4.25 2.26
CA VAL A 227 19.37 -4.90 2.19
C VAL A 227 19.48 -6.38 1.82
N HIS A 228 20.43 -6.77 0.97
CA HIS A 228 20.67 -8.15 0.56
C HIS A 228 21.91 -8.78 1.21
N ALA A 229 22.62 -8.06 2.10
CA ALA A 229 23.87 -8.51 2.70
C ALA A 229 23.70 -9.49 3.88
N SER A 230 22.47 -9.82 4.29
CA SER A 230 22.19 -10.66 5.45
C SER A 230 22.16 -12.16 5.13
N GLU A 231 22.98 -12.63 4.17
CA GLU A 231 23.30 -14.03 3.95
C GLU A 231 24.75 -14.29 4.40
N ILE A 232 25.00 -14.27 5.71
CA ILE A 232 26.14 -14.98 6.29
C ILE A 232 25.74 -15.51 7.67
#